data_96337bb3fc459cd74ac5e02e1c3b0f77
#
_entry.id   96337bb3fc459cd74ac5e02e1c3b0f77
#
_cell.length_a   1.000
_cell.length_b   1.000
_cell.length_c   1.000
_cell.angle_alpha   90.00
_cell.angle_beta   90.00
_cell.angle_gamma   90.00
#
_symmetry.space_group_name_H-M   'P 1'
#
loop_
_entity.id
_entity.type
_entity.pdbx_description
1 polymer ?
#
loop_
_entity_poly.entity_id
_entity_poly.type
_entity_poly.pdbx_seq_one_letter_code
_entity_poly.pdbx_strand_id
1 'polypeptide(L)'
;KRAGYLDPCEKSIMEGHWASKTSSDKEVIEEKENLDTESKGQAPSSDMIISMIRDSMGFANYNLNTVEIYTKFETITDSGNEVGLWRYYPRHIEKFKDRPALVFIHGGGWIGGTTYVVENFCKLIAEKANCVVFNIDYSLAPEKPYPNGLNDNYYAVKHIYDNADKYRIDKNKIAVAGDSAGGNYTAAISLRARDKEVPMIALQVLIYPAVAIGDASVPGYKWSEDMIKISQELEEKVRPLTGLGRPSKDFSDPILSSYLSSFDLVNDPYVSPMVAKSYSNLPKAIL
;
A
#
# COMPACT_ATOMS: atom_id res chain seq x y z
N LYS A 1 9.55 -17.77 16.01
CA LYS A 1 9.88 -16.51 15.25
C LYS A 1 11.36 -16.57 14.92
N ARG A 2 11.72 -16.76 13.67
CA ARG A 2 13.12 -16.71 13.21
C ARG A 2 13.41 -15.24 12.85
N ALA A 3 14.03 -14.50 13.76
CA ALA A 3 14.50 -13.16 13.48
C ALA A 3 15.69 -13.26 12.48
N GLY A 4 15.60 -12.58 11.34
CA GLY A 4 16.72 -12.32 10.44
C GLY A 4 17.09 -13.41 9.44
N TYR A 5 16.28 -14.42 9.22
CA TYR A 5 16.50 -15.42 8.16
C TYR A 5 15.56 -15.16 7.00
N LEU A 6 16.11 -14.83 5.84
CA LEU A 6 15.38 -14.89 4.58
C LEU A 6 15.22 -16.36 4.17
N ASP A 7 14.03 -16.72 3.71
CA ASP A 7 13.80 -18.00 3.05
C ASP A 7 14.73 -18.12 1.84
N PRO A 8 15.27 -19.31 1.53
CA PRO A 8 16.15 -19.50 0.35
C PRO A 8 15.53 -19.02 -0.96
N CYS A 9 14.21 -19.07 -1.08
CA CYS A 9 13.48 -18.56 -2.24
C CYS A 9 13.48 -17.02 -2.26
N GLU A 10 13.27 -16.38 -1.12
CA GLU A 10 13.35 -14.91 -0.97
C GLU A 10 14.77 -14.41 -1.23
N LYS A 11 15.79 -15.14 -0.74
CA LYS A 11 17.21 -14.85 -1.01
C LYS A 11 17.51 -14.92 -2.52
N SER A 12 17.04 -15.94 -3.21
CA SER A 12 17.22 -16.12 -4.66
C SER A 12 16.52 -15.00 -5.48
N ILE A 13 15.31 -14.64 -5.08
CA ILE A 13 14.55 -13.55 -5.73
C ILE A 13 15.27 -12.21 -5.53
N MET A 14 15.73 -11.93 -4.31
CA MET A 14 16.51 -10.72 -4.03
C MET A 14 17.82 -10.68 -4.81
N GLU A 15 18.58 -11.77 -4.84
CA GLU A 15 19.83 -11.86 -5.61
C GLU A 15 19.61 -11.67 -7.12
N GLY A 16 18.53 -12.24 -7.68
CA GLY A 16 18.14 -12.03 -9.07
C GLY A 16 17.74 -10.59 -9.35
N HIS A 17 17.01 -9.95 -8.45
CA HIS A 17 16.60 -8.56 -8.58
C HIS A 17 17.80 -7.58 -8.49
N TRP A 18 18.74 -7.85 -7.57
CA TRP A 18 19.99 -7.07 -7.45
C TRP A 18 20.88 -7.23 -8.68
N ALA A 19 21.02 -8.45 -9.22
CA ALA A 19 21.79 -8.71 -10.42
C ALA A 19 21.22 -7.97 -11.65
N SER A 20 19.89 -7.90 -11.77
CA SER A 20 19.24 -7.16 -12.85
C SER A 20 19.37 -5.65 -12.69
N LYS A 21 19.28 -5.10 -11.47
CA LYS A 21 19.51 -3.67 -11.21
C LYS A 21 20.95 -3.25 -11.50
N THR A 22 21.93 -4.04 -11.02
CA THR A 22 23.36 -3.69 -11.26
C THR A 22 23.79 -3.72 -12.72
N SER A 23 23.11 -4.49 -13.59
CA SER A 23 23.38 -4.46 -15.04
C SER A 23 22.70 -3.26 -15.74
N SER A 24 21.48 -2.91 -15.35
CA SER A 24 20.79 -1.71 -15.88
C SER A 24 21.39 -0.40 -15.33
N ASP A 25 21.87 -0.40 -14.09
CA ASP A 25 22.52 0.77 -13.49
C ASP A 25 23.87 1.12 -14.16
N LYS A 26 24.58 0.15 -14.73
CA LYS A 26 25.80 0.44 -15.49
C LYS A 26 25.53 1.15 -16.81
N GLU A 27 24.51 0.74 -17.56
CA GLU A 27 24.12 1.41 -18.80
C GLU A 27 23.51 2.81 -18.50
N VAL A 28 22.75 2.95 -17.44
CA VAL A 28 22.17 4.23 -16.98
C VAL A 28 23.25 5.17 -16.42
N ILE A 29 24.33 4.65 -15.81
CA ILE A 29 25.44 5.47 -15.31
C ILE A 29 26.28 5.98 -16.50
N GLU A 30 26.55 5.17 -17.53
CA GLU A 30 27.28 5.61 -18.75
C GLU A 30 26.45 6.63 -19.56
N GLU A 31 25.09 6.49 -19.63
CA GLU A 31 24.25 7.53 -20.23
C GLU A 31 24.19 8.81 -19.38
N LYS A 32 24.18 8.70 -18.04
CA LYS A 32 24.21 9.86 -17.13
C LYS A 32 25.54 10.62 -17.19
N GLU A 33 26.67 9.95 -17.29
CA GLU A 33 27.98 10.61 -17.42
C GLU A 33 28.08 11.41 -18.70
N ASN A 34 27.35 11.05 -19.76
CA ASN A 34 27.28 11.81 -21.02
C ASN A 34 26.27 12.96 -21.00
N LEU A 35 25.25 12.92 -20.12
CA LEU A 35 24.27 14.00 -19.93
C LEU A 35 24.70 15.04 -18.89
N ASP A 36 25.59 14.68 -17.96
CA ASP A 36 26.06 15.55 -16.86
C ASP A 36 27.07 16.64 -17.30
N THR A 37 27.43 16.73 -18.59
CA THR A 37 28.31 17.81 -19.08
C THR A 37 27.57 19.11 -19.37
N GLU A 38 26.24 19.14 -19.43
CA GLU A 38 25.47 20.35 -19.76
C GLU A 38 24.56 20.91 -18.65
N SER A 39 24.32 20.20 -17.54
CA SER A 39 23.47 20.69 -16.46
C SER A 39 24.15 20.73 -15.08
N LYS A 40 25.23 21.45 -14.97
CA LYS A 40 25.84 21.74 -13.66
C LYS A 40 25.00 22.77 -12.89
N GLY A 41 24.25 22.33 -11.90
CA GLY A 41 23.99 23.18 -10.75
C GLY A 41 22.57 23.36 -10.23
N GLN A 42 21.55 22.65 -10.70
CA GLN A 42 20.21 22.78 -10.13
C GLN A 42 19.74 21.46 -9.51
N ALA A 43 19.40 21.48 -8.21
CA ALA A 43 18.78 20.32 -7.57
C ALA A 43 17.48 19.95 -8.31
N PRO A 44 17.16 18.64 -8.46
CA PRO A 44 15.95 18.22 -9.15
C PRO A 44 14.71 18.81 -8.46
N SER A 45 13.74 19.24 -9.26
CA SER A 45 12.47 19.74 -8.72
C SER A 45 11.70 18.63 -7.97
N SER A 46 10.80 19.01 -7.06
CA SER A 46 9.96 18.03 -6.36
C SER A 46 9.18 17.15 -7.33
N ASP A 47 8.65 17.70 -8.42
CA ASP A 47 7.93 16.96 -9.46
C ASP A 47 8.81 15.93 -10.15
N MET A 48 10.07 16.29 -10.43
CA MET A 48 11.04 15.36 -11.01
C MET A 48 11.38 14.22 -10.05
N ILE A 49 11.54 14.52 -8.76
CA ILE A 49 11.77 13.50 -7.73
C ILE A 49 10.58 12.55 -7.65
N ILE A 50 9.36 13.05 -7.62
CA ILE A 50 8.14 12.25 -7.59
C ILE A 50 8.02 11.37 -8.83
N SER A 51 8.31 11.91 -10.03
CA SER A 51 8.33 11.11 -11.26
C SER A 51 9.33 9.96 -11.17
N MET A 52 10.56 10.24 -10.74
CA MET A 52 11.61 9.22 -10.58
C MET A 52 11.19 8.13 -9.57
N ILE A 53 10.54 8.52 -8.46
CA ILE A 53 10.02 7.57 -7.48
C ILE A 53 8.94 6.70 -8.12
N ARG A 54 7.99 7.29 -8.84
CA ARG A 54 6.91 6.55 -9.54
C ARG A 54 7.46 5.58 -10.58
N ASP A 55 8.44 6.00 -11.36
CA ASP A 55 9.09 5.17 -12.38
C ASP A 55 9.86 3.99 -11.79
N SER A 56 10.31 4.11 -10.54
CA SER A 56 10.98 3.03 -9.80
C SER A 56 10.00 2.04 -9.15
N MET A 57 8.70 2.35 -9.11
CA MET A 57 7.69 1.51 -8.49
C MET A 57 7.22 0.42 -9.44
N GLY A 58 7.11 -0.79 -8.92
CA GLY A 58 6.62 -1.94 -9.64
C GLY A 58 7.51 -3.15 -9.45
N PHE A 59 6.91 -4.32 -9.57
CA PHE A 59 7.61 -5.60 -9.46
C PHE A 59 7.22 -6.48 -10.64
N ALA A 60 8.03 -7.48 -10.93
CA ALA A 60 7.65 -8.53 -11.85
C ALA A 60 6.33 -9.16 -11.38
N ASN A 61 5.30 -9.06 -12.22
CA ASN A 61 3.93 -9.41 -11.86
C ASN A 61 3.52 -10.69 -12.61
N TYR A 62 3.82 -11.85 -12.02
CA TYR A 62 3.56 -13.14 -12.63
C TYR A 62 2.14 -13.63 -12.35
N ASN A 63 1.46 -14.13 -13.38
CA ASN A 63 0.20 -14.81 -13.19
C ASN A 63 0.44 -16.25 -12.71
N LEU A 64 0.12 -16.54 -11.46
CA LEU A 64 0.25 -17.85 -10.81
C LEU A 64 -1.09 -18.57 -10.68
N ASN A 65 -2.16 -18.07 -11.30
CA ASN A 65 -3.48 -18.67 -11.25
C ASN A 65 -3.51 -20.00 -12.03
N THR A 66 -4.23 -20.96 -11.48
CA THR A 66 -4.46 -22.28 -12.09
C THR A 66 -5.89 -22.44 -12.60
N VAL A 67 -6.76 -21.48 -12.28
CA VAL A 67 -8.16 -21.42 -12.75
C VAL A 67 -8.45 -20.09 -13.45
N GLU A 68 -9.50 -20.07 -14.26
CA GLU A 68 -9.97 -18.84 -14.91
C GLU A 68 -10.50 -17.85 -13.86
N ILE A 69 -9.94 -16.63 -13.87
CA ILE A 69 -10.36 -15.52 -13.03
C ILE A 69 -11.07 -14.47 -13.86
N TYR A 70 -12.31 -14.19 -13.53
CA TYR A 70 -13.04 -13.09 -14.12
C TYR A 70 -12.52 -11.76 -13.59
N THR A 71 -12.25 -10.85 -14.52
CA THR A 71 -11.82 -9.48 -14.25
C THR A 71 -12.90 -8.54 -14.72
N LYS A 72 -13.40 -7.68 -13.85
CA LYS A 72 -14.39 -6.63 -14.18
C LYS A 72 -13.92 -5.30 -13.61
N PHE A 73 -14.23 -4.24 -14.34
CA PHE A 73 -13.94 -2.87 -13.93
C PHE A 73 -15.24 -2.07 -13.91
N GLU A 74 -15.38 -1.20 -12.92
CA GLU A 74 -16.43 -0.19 -12.86
C GLU A 74 -15.89 1.08 -12.20
N THR A 75 -16.46 2.21 -12.53
CA THR A 75 -16.23 3.48 -11.83
C THR A 75 -17.39 3.69 -10.87
N ILE A 76 -17.07 3.98 -9.62
CA ILE A 76 -18.03 4.37 -8.59
C ILE A 76 -17.87 5.86 -8.30
N THR A 77 -18.98 6.55 -8.00
CA THR A 77 -18.96 8.01 -7.82
C THR A 77 -19.46 8.38 -6.44
N ASP A 78 -18.68 9.18 -5.70
CA ASP A 78 -19.08 9.79 -4.44
C ASP A 78 -18.90 11.30 -4.50
N SER A 79 -19.99 12.04 -4.33
CA SER A 79 -19.97 13.50 -4.21
C SER A 79 -19.17 14.20 -5.33
N GLY A 80 -19.15 13.60 -6.53
CA GLY A 80 -18.43 14.10 -7.70
C GLY A 80 -17.00 13.57 -7.87
N ASN A 81 -16.48 12.78 -6.93
CA ASN A 81 -15.24 12.05 -7.11
C ASN A 81 -15.50 10.68 -7.74
N GLU A 82 -14.69 10.33 -8.73
CA GLU A 82 -14.72 9.02 -9.37
C GLU A 82 -13.60 8.15 -8.81
N VAL A 83 -13.94 6.90 -8.45
CA VAL A 83 -13.00 5.91 -7.94
C VAL A 83 -13.10 4.66 -8.80
N GLY A 84 -11.98 4.22 -9.37
CA GLY A 84 -11.90 2.98 -10.13
C GLY A 84 -11.97 1.76 -9.20
N LEU A 85 -12.75 0.76 -9.60
CA LEU A 85 -12.93 -0.46 -8.83
C LEU A 85 -12.77 -1.68 -9.74
N TRP A 86 -11.66 -2.37 -9.58
CA TRP A 86 -11.42 -3.66 -10.21
C TRP A 86 -11.99 -4.77 -9.34
N ARG A 87 -12.55 -5.82 -9.97
CA ARG A 87 -13.12 -6.97 -9.27
C ARG A 87 -12.66 -8.26 -9.92
N TYR A 88 -12.11 -9.16 -9.10
CA TYR A 88 -11.57 -10.45 -9.49
C TYR A 88 -12.28 -11.57 -8.74
N TYR A 89 -12.66 -12.64 -9.43
CA TYR A 89 -13.23 -13.83 -8.80
C TYR A 89 -13.10 -15.06 -9.72
N PRO A 90 -12.88 -16.27 -9.15
CA PRO A 90 -12.87 -17.49 -9.95
C PRO A 90 -14.19 -17.71 -10.66
N ARG A 91 -14.14 -18.13 -11.92
CA ARG A 91 -15.34 -18.35 -12.75
C ARG A 91 -16.33 -19.30 -12.10
N HIS A 92 -15.84 -20.38 -11.45
CA HIS A 92 -16.71 -21.39 -10.85
C HIS A 92 -17.58 -20.88 -9.70
N ILE A 93 -17.19 -19.76 -9.04
CA ILE A 93 -17.99 -19.17 -7.96
C ILE A 93 -18.97 -18.09 -8.43
N GLU A 94 -19.02 -17.76 -9.71
CA GLU A 94 -19.85 -16.67 -10.22
C GLU A 94 -21.33 -16.81 -9.83
N LYS A 95 -21.86 -18.03 -9.87
CA LYS A 95 -23.26 -18.34 -9.55
C LYS A 95 -23.59 -18.36 -8.04
N PHE A 96 -22.58 -18.42 -7.17
CA PHE A 96 -22.81 -18.47 -5.75
C PHE A 96 -23.12 -17.08 -5.18
N LYS A 97 -23.93 -17.04 -4.11
CA LYS A 97 -24.24 -15.87 -3.30
C LYS A 97 -23.46 -15.95 -1.96
N ASP A 98 -23.51 -14.87 -1.21
CA ASP A 98 -22.97 -14.79 0.16
C ASP A 98 -21.48 -15.17 0.25
N ARG A 99 -20.72 -14.84 -0.81
CA ARG A 99 -19.29 -15.10 -0.91
C ARG A 99 -18.51 -14.16 0.01
N PRO A 100 -17.42 -14.61 0.61
CA PRO A 100 -16.53 -13.68 1.29
C PRO A 100 -15.90 -12.71 0.29
N ALA A 101 -15.53 -11.52 0.74
CA ALA A 101 -14.86 -10.52 -0.07
C ALA A 101 -13.58 -10.01 0.61
N LEU A 102 -12.60 -9.68 -0.20
CA LEU A 102 -11.41 -8.94 0.18
C LEU A 102 -11.35 -7.64 -0.62
N VAL A 103 -11.17 -6.53 0.06
CA VAL A 103 -10.85 -5.25 -0.59
C VAL A 103 -9.35 -5.01 -0.41
N PHE A 104 -8.62 -4.88 -1.51
CA PHE A 104 -7.18 -4.64 -1.49
C PHE A 104 -6.87 -3.18 -1.86
N ILE A 105 -5.99 -2.57 -1.10
CA ILE A 105 -5.52 -1.20 -1.26
C ILE A 105 -4.00 -1.28 -1.49
N HIS A 106 -3.54 -0.87 -2.68
CA HIS A 106 -2.13 -0.97 -3.04
C HIS A 106 -1.25 0.04 -2.30
N GLY A 107 0.02 -0.31 -2.12
CA GLY A 107 1.05 0.57 -1.62
C GLY A 107 1.56 1.56 -2.67
N GLY A 108 2.57 2.34 -2.30
CA GLY A 108 3.23 3.31 -3.19
C GLY A 108 3.41 4.69 -2.54
N GLY A 109 3.56 4.75 -1.20
CA GLY A 109 3.87 6.00 -0.49
C GLY A 109 2.82 7.10 -0.69
N TRP A 110 1.56 6.75 -0.94
CA TRP A 110 0.45 7.67 -1.25
C TRP A 110 0.63 8.48 -2.55
N ILE A 111 1.81 8.43 -3.17
CA ILE A 111 2.19 9.22 -4.36
C ILE A 111 2.27 8.40 -5.63
N GLY A 112 2.28 7.08 -5.55
CA GLY A 112 2.46 6.19 -6.69
C GLY A 112 1.87 4.81 -6.45
N GLY A 113 2.27 3.84 -7.28
CA GLY A 113 1.64 2.54 -7.36
C GLY A 113 0.39 2.56 -8.25
N THR A 114 -0.09 1.40 -8.59
CA THR A 114 -1.30 1.21 -9.40
C THR A 114 -1.95 -0.12 -9.05
N THR A 115 -3.24 -0.26 -9.38
CA THR A 115 -3.96 -1.53 -9.27
C THR A 115 -3.31 -2.65 -10.09
N TYR A 116 -2.60 -2.31 -11.16
CA TYR A 116 -1.89 -3.28 -12.02
C TYR A 116 -0.75 -3.98 -11.30
N VAL A 117 -0.01 -3.26 -10.44
CA VAL A 117 1.15 -3.82 -9.70
C VAL A 117 0.73 -5.00 -8.82
N VAL A 118 -0.47 -4.94 -8.23
CA VAL A 118 -1.00 -5.96 -7.31
C VAL A 118 -2.05 -6.87 -7.95
N GLU A 119 -2.32 -6.70 -9.24
CA GLU A 119 -3.41 -7.41 -9.94
C GLU A 119 -3.30 -8.93 -9.82
N ASN A 120 -2.13 -9.51 -10.15
CA ASN A 120 -1.96 -10.95 -10.12
C ASN A 120 -1.94 -11.50 -8.68
N PHE A 121 -1.48 -10.71 -7.71
CA PHE A 121 -1.61 -11.03 -6.30
C PHE A 121 -3.08 -11.08 -5.87
N CYS A 122 -3.88 -10.09 -6.24
CA CYS A 122 -5.32 -10.06 -6.00
C CYS A 122 -6.04 -11.25 -6.65
N LYS A 123 -5.69 -11.59 -7.90
CA LYS A 123 -6.22 -12.76 -8.61
C LYS A 123 -5.86 -14.07 -7.92
N LEU A 124 -4.62 -14.20 -7.45
CA LEU A 124 -4.17 -15.38 -6.72
C LEU A 124 -4.94 -15.55 -5.40
N ILE A 125 -5.15 -14.47 -4.65
CA ILE A 125 -5.97 -14.50 -3.44
C ILE A 125 -7.41 -14.91 -3.77
N ALA A 126 -8.00 -14.35 -4.83
CA ALA A 126 -9.34 -14.70 -5.26
C ALA A 126 -9.48 -16.22 -5.49
N GLU A 127 -8.47 -16.84 -6.13
CA GLU A 127 -8.42 -18.29 -6.32
C GLU A 127 -8.24 -19.04 -5.00
N LYS A 128 -7.18 -18.72 -4.24
CA LYS A 128 -6.79 -19.52 -3.07
C LYS A 128 -7.78 -19.40 -1.90
N ALA A 129 -8.39 -18.23 -1.73
CA ALA A 129 -9.41 -18.00 -0.71
C ALA A 129 -10.85 -18.24 -1.22
N ASN A 130 -11.03 -18.56 -2.51
CA ASN A 130 -12.33 -18.76 -3.13
C ASN A 130 -13.31 -17.60 -2.86
N CYS A 131 -12.85 -16.37 -3.02
CA CYS A 131 -13.55 -15.15 -2.67
C CYS A 131 -13.62 -14.15 -3.84
N VAL A 132 -14.37 -13.08 -3.63
CA VAL A 132 -14.36 -11.91 -4.52
C VAL A 132 -13.32 -10.93 -4.01
N VAL A 133 -12.36 -10.54 -4.86
CA VAL A 133 -11.37 -9.52 -4.50
C VAL A 133 -11.68 -8.24 -5.26
N PHE A 134 -11.74 -7.13 -4.54
CA PHE A 134 -11.81 -5.78 -5.09
C PHE A 134 -10.45 -5.10 -4.93
N ASN A 135 -10.02 -4.35 -5.93
CA ASN A 135 -8.77 -3.61 -5.93
C ASN A 135 -9.08 -2.16 -6.32
N ILE A 136 -8.77 -1.23 -5.43
CA ILE A 136 -9.19 0.16 -5.52
C ILE A 136 -8.13 1.00 -6.22
N ASP A 137 -8.55 1.76 -7.23
CA ASP A 137 -7.74 2.78 -7.91
C ASP A 137 -8.04 4.14 -7.27
N TYR A 138 -7.37 4.41 -6.16
CA TYR A 138 -7.58 5.60 -5.34
C TYR A 138 -6.72 6.79 -5.80
N SER A 139 -7.12 7.99 -5.43
CA SER A 139 -6.42 9.24 -5.74
C SER A 139 -5.05 9.31 -5.08
N LEU A 140 -4.05 9.70 -5.88
CA LEU A 140 -2.65 9.84 -5.45
C LEU A 140 -2.28 11.32 -5.22
N ALA A 141 -1.36 11.56 -4.32
CA ALA A 141 -0.66 12.82 -4.15
C ALA A 141 0.50 12.93 -5.17
N PRO A 142 0.96 14.11 -5.51
CA PRO A 142 0.53 15.43 -5.06
C PRO A 142 -0.76 15.93 -5.72
N GLU A 143 -1.28 15.28 -6.76
CA GLU A 143 -2.44 15.73 -7.53
C GLU A 143 -3.70 15.82 -6.65
N LYS A 144 -3.86 14.86 -5.75
CA LYS A 144 -4.95 14.82 -4.76
C LYS A 144 -4.38 14.40 -3.39
N PRO A 145 -3.80 15.34 -2.62
CA PRO A 145 -3.18 15.05 -1.33
C PRO A 145 -4.21 14.60 -0.29
N TYR A 146 -3.72 14.25 0.92
CA TYR A 146 -4.59 13.94 2.05
C TYR A 146 -5.66 15.02 2.25
N PRO A 147 -6.94 14.65 2.46
CA PRO A 147 -7.45 13.31 2.76
C PRO A 147 -8.09 12.58 1.55
N ASN A 148 -7.80 12.96 0.30
CA ASN A 148 -8.52 12.43 -0.88
C ASN A 148 -8.43 10.90 -0.99
N GLY A 149 -7.22 10.32 -1.02
CA GLY A 149 -7.05 8.87 -1.12
C GLY A 149 -7.70 8.11 0.05
N LEU A 150 -7.67 8.67 1.28
CA LEU A 150 -8.38 8.10 2.42
C LEU A 150 -9.90 8.09 2.20
N ASN A 151 -10.45 9.18 1.67
CA ASN A 151 -11.88 9.29 1.38
C ASN A 151 -12.30 8.30 0.30
N ASP A 152 -11.53 8.20 -0.78
CA ASP A 152 -11.80 7.26 -1.87
C ASP A 152 -11.84 5.81 -1.37
N ASN A 153 -10.85 5.40 -0.58
CA ASN A 153 -10.79 4.05 -0.02
C ASN A 153 -11.94 3.79 0.96
N TYR A 154 -12.24 4.73 1.86
CA TYR A 154 -13.36 4.61 2.78
C TYR A 154 -14.69 4.48 2.02
N TYR A 155 -14.90 5.34 1.01
CA TYR A 155 -16.09 5.32 0.18
C TYR A 155 -16.21 4.00 -0.59
N ALA A 156 -15.14 3.52 -1.22
CA ALA A 156 -15.16 2.27 -1.98
C ALA A 156 -15.54 1.08 -1.10
N VAL A 157 -14.96 0.97 0.11
CA VAL A 157 -15.32 -0.11 1.05
C VAL A 157 -16.78 0.01 1.48
N LYS A 158 -17.24 1.22 1.78
CA LYS A 158 -18.64 1.47 2.14
C LYS A 158 -19.59 1.15 0.98
N HIS A 159 -19.24 1.55 -0.24
CA HIS A 159 -20.01 1.22 -1.44
C HIS A 159 -20.13 -0.30 -1.64
N ILE A 160 -19.03 -1.03 -1.47
CA ILE A 160 -19.03 -2.51 -1.57
C ILE A 160 -19.94 -3.11 -0.49
N TYR A 161 -19.87 -2.61 0.74
CA TYR A 161 -20.72 -3.06 1.85
C TYR A 161 -22.21 -2.79 1.59
N ASP A 162 -22.56 -1.58 1.17
CA ASP A 162 -23.94 -1.17 0.92
C ASP A 162 -24.55 -1.90 -0.29
N ASN A 163 -23.70 -2.29 -1.26
CA ASN A 163 -24.12 -2.98 -2.48
C ASN A 163 -23.74 -4.48 -2.51
N ALA A 164 -23.63 -5.11 -1.35
CA ALA A 164 -23.20 -6.50 -1.23
C ALA A 164 -24.02 -7.47 -2.08
N ASP A 165 -25.33 -7.26 -2.18
CA ASP A 165 -26.23 -8.07 -3.02
C ASP A 165 -25.90 -7.96 -4.52
N LYS A 166 -25.60 -6.75 -5.03
CA LYS A 166 -25.12 -6.50 -6.40
C LYS A 166 -23.89 -7.34 -6.71
N TYR A 167 -22.98 -7.43 -5.74
CA TYR A 167 -21.72 -8.15 -5.87
C TYR A 167 -21.83 -9.63 -5.51
N ARG A 168 -22.98 -10.07 -4.96
CA ARG A 168 -23.23 -11.43 -4.48
C ARG A 168 -22.23 -11.85 -3.38
N ILE A 169 -21.93 -10.93 -2.48
CA ILE A 169 -21.05 -11.15 -1.33
C ILE A 169 -21.82 -11.05 -0.03
N ASP A 170 -21.27 -11.65 1.02
CA ASP A 170 -21.77 -11.49 2.39
C ASP A 170 -21.17 -10.21 2.98
N LYS A 171 -22.00 -9.20 3.24
CA LYS A 171 -21.55 -7.94 3.82
C LYS A 171 -20.89 -8.07 5.19
N ASN A 172 -21.14 -9.19 5.90
CA ASN A 172 -20.53 -9.46 7.20
C ASN A 172 -19.18 -10.19 7.07
N LYS A 173 -18.74 -10.51 5.84
CA LYS A 173 -17.47 -11.21 5.53
C LYS A 173 -16.60 -10.40 4.57
N ILE A 174 -16.51 -9.10 4.80
CA ILE A 174 -15.64 -8.22 4.04
C ILE A 174 -14.35 -8.03 4.84
N ALA A 175 -13.24 -8.49 4.28
CA ALA A 175 -11.91 -8.16 4.76
C ALA A 175 -11.35 -6.98 3.97
N VAL A 176 -10.51 -6.16 4.61
CA VAL A 176 -9.73 -5.12 3.92
C VAL A 176 -8.26 -5.41 4.15
N ALA A 177 -7.47 -5.33 3.09
CA ALA A 177 -6.03 -5.57 3.11
C ALA A 177 -5.29 -4.47 2.36
N GLY A 178 -4.03 -4.27 2.71
CA GLY A 178 -3.16 -3.39 1.95
C GLY A 178 -1.71 -3.49 2.42
N ASP A 179 -0.80 -3.11 1.53
CA ASP A 179 0.63 -3.09 1.77
C ASP A 179 1.14 -1.65 1.93
N SER A 180 2.12 -1.42 2.81
CA SER A 180 2.79 -0.12 2.98
C SER A 180 1.78 1.02 3.21
N ALA A 181 1.70 2.01 2.32
CA ALA A 181 0.71 3.08 2.33
C ALA A 181 -0.74 2.55 2.22
N GLY A 182 -0.97 1.46 1.47
CA GLY A 182 -2.27 0.77 1.44
C GLY A 182 -2.61 0.09 2.77
N GLY A 183 -1.60 -0.44 3.46
CA GLY A 183 -1.73 -0.93 4.84
C GLY A 183 -2.06 0.19 5.83
N ASN A 184 -1.48 1.38 5.64
CA ASN A 184 -1.86 2.59 6.37
C ASN A 184 -3.34 2.93 6.15
N TYR A 185 -3.79 3.02 4.90
CA TYR A 185 -5.21 3.28 4.61
C TYR A 185 -6.11 2.19 5.18
N THR A 186 -5.72 0.92 5.14
CA THR A 186 -6.48 -0.19 5.76
C THR A 186 -6.70 0.04 7.24
N ALA A 187 -5.67 0.43 7.98
CA ALA A 187 -5.76 0.75 9.40
C ALA A 187 -6.59 2.02 9.64
N ALA A 188 -6.37 3.09 8.86
CA ALA A 188 -7.06 4.37 8.98
C ALA A 188 -8.57 4.24 8.70
N ILE A 189 -8.96 3.51 7.64
CA ILE A 189 -10.38 3.29 7.35
C ILE A 189 -11.06 2.38 8.38
N SER A 190 -10.31 1.45 8.99
CA SER A 190 -10.82 0.63 10.09
C SER A 190 -11.13 1.48 11.32
N LEU A 191 -10.24 2.41 11.67
CA LEU A 191 -10.49 3.42 12.72
C LEU A 191 -11.72 4.27 12.36
N ARG A 192 -11.77 4.81 11.14
CA ARG A 192 -12.86 5.68 10.70
C ARG A 192 -14.20 4.96 10.64
N ALA A 193 -14.23 3.68 10.26
CA ALA A 193 -15.44 2.86 10.25
C ALA A 193 -15.96 2.66 11.67
N ARG A 194 -15.08 2.36 12.62
CA ARG A 194 -15.42 2.27 14.04
C ARG A 194 -15.97 3.60 14.57
N ASP A 195 -15.27 4.70 14.31
CA ASP A 195 -15.63 6.04 14.81
C ASP A 195 -16.97 6.54 14.25
N LYS A 196 -17.34 6.04 13.05
CA LYS A 196 -18.66 6.30 12.43
C LYS A 196 -19.70 5.22 12.72
N GLU A 197 -19.37 4.24 13.53
CA GLU A 197 -20.24 3.11 13.90
C GLU A 197 -20.79 2.32 12.68
N VAL A 198 -19.96 2.22 11.60
CA VAL A 198 -20.32 1.44 10.40
C VAL A 198 -19.58 0.09 10.44
N PRO A 199 -20.26 -1.05 10.67
CA PRO A 199 -19.64 -2.36 10.81
C PRO A 199 -19.30 -3.00 9.45
N MET A 200 -18.62 -2.27 8.56
CA MET A 200 -18.37 -2.69 7.18
C MET A 200 -17.12 -3.55 7.01
N ILE A 201 -16.29 -3.71 8.05
CA ILE A 201 -15.02 -4.43 7.99
C ILE A 201 -15.03 -5.53 9.05
N ALA A 202 -14.94 -6.78 8.63
CA ALA A 202 -14.88 -7.94 9.54
C ALA A 202 -13.44 -8.31 9.92
N LEU A 203 -12.47 -8.03 9.04
CA LEU A 203 -11.05 -8.36 9.20
C LEU A 203 -10.19 -7.31 8.51
N GLN A 204 -9.11 -6.89 9.15
CA GLN A 204 -8.06 -6.09 8.52
C GLN A 204 -6.76 -6.90 8.39
N VAL A 205 -6.11 -6.82 7.23
CA VAL A 205 -4.82 -7.47 6.95
C VAL A 205 -3.81 -6.38 6.61
N LEU A 206 -2.84 -6.20 7.49
CA LEU A 206 -1.89 -5.10 7.46
C LEU A 206 -0.52 -5.63 7.02
N ILE A 207 -0.15 -5.43 5.76
CA ILE A 207 1.10 -5.90 5.18
C ILE A 207 2.13 -4.78 5.32
N TYR A 208 3.12 -4.94 6.22
CA TYR A 208 4.13 -3.91 6.56
C TYR A 208 3.57 -2.47 6.55
N PRO A 209 2.51 -2.19 7.31
CA PRO A 209 1.76 -0.94 7.22
C PRO A 209 2.58 0.24 7.74
N ALA A 210 2.47 1.41 7.11
CA ALA A 210 3.01 2.66 7.61
C ALA A 210 2.05 3.27 8.65
N VAL A 211 2.15 2.88 9.92
CA VAL A 211 1.15 3.24 10.96
C VAL A 211 1.60 4.36 11.92
N ALA A 212 2.86 4.80 11.82
CA ALA A 212 3.40 5.99 12.48
C ALA A 212 4.21 6.77 11.46
N ILE A 213 3.76 7.97 11.12
CA ILE A 213 4.32 8.77 10.03
C ILE A 213 5.13 9.93 10.62
N GLY A 214 6.30 10.19 10.04
CA GLY A 214 7.19 11.23 10.52
C GLY A 214 7.56 11.02 11.98
N ASP A 215 7.57 12.09 12.77
CA ASP A 215 7.82 12.08 14.22
C ASP A 215 6.52 12.02 15.06
N ALA A 216 5.48 11.37 14.53
CA ALA A 216 4.20 11.23 15.21
C ALA A 216 4.36 10.81 16.68
N SER A 217 3.65 11.50 17.57
CA SER A 217 3.74 11.29 19.02
C SER A 217 2.96 10.04 19.45
N VAL A 218 3.55 8.87 19.29
CA VAL A 218 2.92 7.58 19.61
C VAL A 218 3.14 7.25 21.10
N PRO A 219 2.07 7.10 21.91
CA PRO A 219 2.21 6.77 23.32
C PRO A 219 2.94 5.43 23.54
N GLY A 220 4.01 5.45 24.33
CA GLY A 220 4.77 4.24 24.69
C GLY A 220 5.66 3.68 23.57
N TYR A 221 5.74 4.33 22.42
CA TYR A 221 6.61 3.95 21.32
C TYR A 221 7.60 5.07 21.00
N LYS A 222 8.87 4.70 20.86
CA LYS A 222 9.92 5.58 20.34
C LYS A 222 10.75 4.77 19.36
N TRP A 223 10.83 5.23 18.13
CA TRP A 223 11.66 4.59 17.14
C TRP A 223 13.14 4.61 17.54
N SER A 224 13.84 3.50 17.33
CA SER A 224 15.29 3.36 17.55
C SER A 224 15.87 2.44 16.47
N GLU A 225 17.09 2.74 16.02
CA GLU A 225 17.83 1.88 15.08
C GLU A 225 18.06 0.47 15.63
N ASP A 226 18.14 0.32 16.97
CA ASP A 226 18.31 -0.98 17.64
C ASP A 226 17.11 -1.92 17.44
N MET A 227 15.96 -1.40 17.00
CA MET A 227 14.80 -2.22 16.65
C MET A 227 15.01 -2.99 15.34
N ILE A 228 15.93 -2.54 14.49
CA ILE A 228 16.25 -3.16 13.22
C ILE A 228 17.40 -4.15 13.44
N LYS A 229 17.05 -5.42 13.49
CA LYS A 229 18.02 -6.51 13.64
C LYS A 229 18.33 -7.10 12.28
N ILE A 230 19.54 -6.90 11.80
CA ILE A 230 20.05 -7.43 10.54
C ILE A 230 21.10 -8.48 10.86
N SER A 231 21.11 -9.62 10.14
CA SER A 231 22.18 -10.59 10.27
C SER A 231 23.49 -10.01 9.73
N GLN A 232 24.63 -10.40 10.29
CA GLN A 232 25.95 -9.91 9.87
C GLN A 232 26.20 -10.12 8.37
N GLU A 233 25.70 -11.23 7.79
CA GLU A 233 25.83 -11.56 6.36
C GLU A 233 25.09 -10.56 5.44
N LEU A 234 24.00 -9.96 5.95
CA LEU A 234 23.12 -9.06 5.18
C LEU A 234 23.33 -7.58 5.53
N GLU A 235 24.21 -7.28 6.49
CA GLU A 235 24.37 -5.92 7.04
C GLU A 235 24.67 -4.89 5.94
N GLU A 236 25.64 -5.16 5.06
CA GLU A 236 26.05 -4.25 3.99
C GLU A 236 24.95 -4.03 2.94
N LYS A 237 24.10 -5.06 2.72
CA LYS A 237 23.03 -5.01 1.71
C LYS A 237 21.76 -4.37 2.24
N VAL A 238 21.40 -4.64 3.49
CA VAL A 238 20.10 -4.28 4.06
C VAL A 238 20.16 -2.95 4.83
N ARG A 239 21.28 -2.64 5.50
CA ARG A 239 21.42 -1.40 6.27
C ARG A 239 21.13 -0.13 5.46
N PRO A 240 21.60 0.03 4.22
CA PRO A 240 21.25 1.20 3.40
C PRO A 240 19.75 1.34 3.14
N LEU A 241 19.02 0.21 3.10
CA LEU A 241 17.57 0.20 2.84
C LEU A 241 16.74 0.57 4.08
N THR A 242 17.30 0.44 5.29
CA THR A 242 16.58 0.75 6.54
C THR A 242 16.30 2.23 6.72
N GLY A 243 16.93 3.10 5.92
CA GLY A 243 16.63 4.53 5.89
C GLY A 243 15.20 4.87 5.48
N LEU A 244 14.53 3.98 4.73
CA LEU A 244 13.13 4.14 4.32
C LEU A 244 12.13 4.12 5.48
N GLY A 245 12.51 3.61 6.65
CA GLY A 245 11.65 3.56 7.83
C GLY A 245 12.00 4.59 8.91
N ARG A 246 12.96 5.48 8.67
CA ARG A 246 13.34 6.50 9.66
C ARG A 246 12.26 7.58 9.74
N PRO A 247 11.87 7.99 10.96
CA PRO A 247 10.94 9.10 11.11
C PRO A 247 11.50 10.38 10.49
N SER A 248 10.78 10.97 9.54
CA SER A 248 11.07 12.34 9.09
C SER A 248 10.62 13.33 10.15
N LYS A 249 11.38 14.39 10.36
CA LYS A 249 11.08 15.42 11.38
C LYS A 249 10.45 16.68 10.77
N ASP A 250 10.37 16.74 9.45
CA ASP A 250 9.88 17.88 8.69
C ASP A 250 9.46 17.46 7.27
N PHE A 251 9.17 18.45 6.44
CA PHE A 251 8.84 18.25 5.02
C PHE A 251 10.06 18.12 4.09
N SER A 252 11.24 17.80 4.61
CA SER A 252 12.38 17.44 3.76
C SER A 252 12.17 16.13 3.02
N ASP A 253 11.28 15.26 3.50
CA ASP A 253 10.82 14.07 2.81
C ASP A 253 9.84 14.45 1.69
N PRO A 254 10.20 14.26 0.41
CA PRO A 254 9.36 14.63 -0.72
C PRO A 254 8.04 13.84 -0.79
N ILE A 255 7.97 12.64 -0.22
CA ILE A 255 6.73 11.86 -0.14
C ILE A 255 5.78 12.52 0.85
N LEU A 256 6.25 12.86 2.04
CA LEU A 256 5.41 13.49 3.06
C LEU A 256 4.95 14.89 2.65
N SER A 257 5.84 15.69 2.07
CA SER A 257 5.51 17.04 1.59
C SER A 257 4.51 17.03 0.42
N SER A 258 4.47 15.94 -0.35
CA SER A 258 3.47 15.74 -1.40
C SER A 258 2.13 15.25 -0.85
N TYR A 259 2.17 14.38 0.19
CA TYR A 259 0.97 13.75 0.75
C TYR A 259 0.21 14.65 1.72
N LEU A 260 0.92 15.41 2.58
CA LEU A 260 0.33 16.21 3.65
C LEU A 260 0.46 17.70 3.37
N SER A 261 -0.59 18.46 3.65
CA SER A 261 -0.59 19.93 3.55
C SER A 261 0.04 20.64 4.75
N SER A 262 0.18 19.96 5.89
CA SER A 262 0.86 20.42 7.11
C SER A 262 1.52 19.25 7.81
N PHE A 263 2.72 19.45 8.36
CA PHE A 263 3.43 18.42 9.10
C PHE A 263 2.70 18.02 10.40
N ASP A 264 1.94 18.93 11.01
CA ASP A 264 1.13 18.63 12.21
C ASP A 264 0.15 17.47 12.01
N LEU A 265 -0.25 17.21 10.74
CA LEU A 265 -1.14 16.11 10.38
C LEU A 265 -0.54 14.73 10.66
N VAL A 266 0.77 14.61 10.91
CA VAL A 266 1.37 13.33 11.34
C VAL A 266 0.76 12.83 12.66
N ASN A 267 0.16 13.72 13.46
CA ASN A 267 -0.55 13.37 14.70
C ASN A 267 -2.06 13.16 14.52
N ASP A 268 -2.57 13.19 13.28
CA ASP A 268 -3.94 12.77 12.98
C ASP A 268 -4.01 11.22 12.98
N PRO A 269 -4.93 10.59 13.75
CA PRO A 269 -5.05 9.13 13.80
C PRO A 269 -5.43 8.49 12.45
N TYR A 270 -5.92 9.24 11.49
CA TYR A 270 -6.17 8.75 10.13
C TYR A 270 -4.95 8.90 9.20
N VAL A 271 -3.90 9.61 9.63
CA VAL A 271 -2.58 9.67 9.01
C VAL A 271 -1.64 8.68 9.69
N SER A 272 -1.57 8.74 11.00
CA SER A 272 -0.77 7.84 11.85
C SER A 272 -1.67 7.01 12.77
N PRO A 273 -2.18 5.87 12.34
CA PRO A 273 -3.08 5.05 13.15
C PRO A 273 -2.58 4.75 14.57
N MET A 274 -1.28 4.71 14.80
CA MET A 274 -0.70 4.47 16.13
C MET A 274 -0.88 5.61 17.13
N VAL A 275 -1.30 6.80 16.73
CA VAL A 275 -1.63 7.89 17.67
C VAL A 275 -3.08 7.86 18.16
N ALA A 276 -3.88 6.90 17.68
CA ALA A 276 -5.27 6.78 18.10
C ALA A 276 -5.39 6.57 19.62
N LYS A 277 -6.34 7.26 20.24
CA LYS A 277 -6.58 7.19 21.70
C LYS A 277 -7.07 5.81 22.18
N SER A 278 -7.65 5.02 21.29
CA SER A 278 -8.18 3.69 21.61
C SER A 278 -8.19 2.81 20.37
N TYR A 279 -7.93 1.54 20.58
CA TYR A 279 -8.02 0.47 19.56
C TYR A 279 -9.17 -0.50 19.86
N SER A 280 -10.02 -0.19 20.83
CA SER A 280 -11.19 -1.00 21.15
C SER A 280 -12.17 -1.00 19.98
N ASN A 281 -12.88 -2.12 19.82
CA ASN A 281 -13.90 -2.31 18.79
C ASN A 281 -13.40 -2.20 17.34
N LEU A 282 -12.09 -2.31 17.12
CA LEU A 282 -11.56 -2.46 15.77
C LEU A 282 -11.82 -3.89 15.23
N PRO A 283 -11.86 -4.05 13.90
CA PRO A 283 -11.88 -5.39 13.31
C PRO A 283 -10.67 -6.22 13.77
N LYS A 284 -10.82 -7.55 13.77
CA LYS A 284 -9.68 -8.44 13.96
C LYS A 284 -8.56 -8.08 12.98
N ALA A 285 -7.31 -8.20 13.40
CA ALA A 285 -6.16 -7.85 12.59
C ALA A 285 -5.23 -9.04 12.36
N ILE A 286 -4.66 -9.10 11.16
CA ILE A 286 -3.49 -9.91 10.80
C ILE A 286 -2.39 -8.93 10.42
N LEU A 287 -1.17 -9.13 10.99
CA LEU A 287 0.03 -8.35 10.70
C LEU A 287 1.12 -9.27 10.14
#